data_7090bfaabcdc189173d7c20e74c40f76
#
_entry.id   7090bfaabcdc189173d7c20e74c40f76
#
_cell.length_a   1.000
_cell.length_b   1.000
_cell.length_c   1.000
_cell.angle_alpha   90.00
_cell.angle_beta   90.00
_cell.angle_gamma   90.00
#
_symmetry.space_group_name_H-M   'P 1'
#
loop_
_entity.id
_entity.type
_entity.pdbx_description
1 polymer ?
#
loop_
_entity_poly.entity_id
_entity_poly.type
_entity_poly.pdbx_seq_one_letter_code
_entity_poly.pdbx_strand_id
1 'polypeptide(L)'
;MRTWSLSGVFIRYMGYYLVRNNITLSTPFIQNQLNLSKSDIGTITGSMLIAYGISKGAMSVISDKAGPKKYMALGLILCALVNVLLGFSNSFYAYVGFVIALGVFQGMGVGPSFITLANWYPKKERGIYTAVWNISHNIGGGIVAPIVSLSGFALAALLGVSMANFNETYWHMNHFYTPAACAVIISLYALYAVKGNPKNEGLVDITEINEMRGIKTEEIKAIETPNLSSFEIFYHYVLKNKNAWHVA
;
A
#
# COMPACT_ATOMS: atom_id res chain seq x y z
N MET A 1 -18.01 -4.86 14.06
CA MET A 1 -16.52 -4.77 14.05
C MET A 1 -15.88 -5.33 12.78
N ARG A 2 -16.31 -6.48 12.22
CA ARG A 2 -15.77 -7.02 10.95
C ARG A 2 -15.78 -6.01 9.79
N THR A 3 -16.90 -5.34 9.56
CA THR A 3 -17.05 -4.32 8.50
C THR A 3 -16.11 -3.12 8.73
N TRP A 4 -15.91 -2.70 9.98
CA TRP A 4 -14.98 -1.63 10.32
C TRP A 4 -13.53 -2.01 10.00
N SER A 5 -13.11 -3.24 10.33
CA SER A 5 -11.77 -3.72 10.01
C SER A 5 -11.56 -3.83 8.49
N LEU A 6 -12.56 -4.31 7.75
CA LEU A 6 -12.51 -4.35 6.29
C LEU A 6 -12.39 -2.96 5.68
N SER A 7 -13.27 -2.02 6.09
CA SER A 7 -13.24 -0.64 5.58
C SER A 7 -11.92 0.05 5.91
N GLY A 8 -11.39 -0.16 7.12
CA GLY A 8 -10.11 0.39 7.51
C GLY A 8 -8.94 -0.13 6.68
N VAL A 9 -8.88 -1.44 6.40
CA VAL A 9 -7.86 -2.04 5.53
C VAL A 9 -8.03 -1.58 4.08
N PHE A 10 -9.28 -1.53 3.60
CA PHE A 10 -9.65 -1.06 2.27
C PHE A 10 -9.20 0.39 2.02
N ILE A 11 -9.61 1.31 2.88
CA ILE A 11 -9.27 2.74 2.78
C ILE A 11 -7.76 2.95 2.89
N ARG A 12 -7.09 2.21 3.78
CA ARG A 12 -5.63 2.31 3.92
C ARG A 12 -4.91 1.84 2.67
N TYR A 13 -5.32 0.71 2.10
CA TYR A 13 -4.71 0.19 0.88
C TYR A 13 -4.97 1.10 -0.34
N MET A 14 -6.15 1.71 -0.40
CA MET A 14 -6.46 2.79 -1.33
C MET A 14 -5.46 3.96 -1.21
N GLY A 15 -5.12 4.35 0.03
CA GLY A 15 -4.12 5.39 0.31
C GLY A 15 -2.73 5.08 -0.24
N TYR A 16 -2.29 3.82 -0.23
CA TYR A 16 -1.03 3.42 -0.85
C TYR A 16 -1.02 3.69 -2.36
N TYR A 17 -2.14 3.45 -3.05
CA TYR A 17 -2.23 3.71 -4.48
C TYR A 17 -2.39 5.19 -4.81
N LEU A 18 -2.96 5.97 -3.91
CA LEU A 18 -3.03 7.42 -4.04
C LEU A 18 -1.62 8.03 -4.13
N VAL A 19 -0.70 7.64 -3.24
CA VAL A 19 0.69 8.13 -3.21
C VAL A 19 1.65 7.38 -4.13
N ARG A 20 1.15 6.48 -4.94
CA ARG A 20 1.91 5.77 -5.98
C ARG A 20 1.57 6.30 -7.37
N ASN A 21 0.27 6.41 -7.68
CA ASN A 21 -0.18 6.73 -9.02
C ASN A 21 -0.07 8.23 -9.32
N ASN A 22 0.07 9.08 -8.30
CA ASN A 22 0.39 10.50 -8.48
C ASN A 22 1.72 10.70 -9.25
N ILE A 23 2.69 9.80 -9.11
CA ILE A 23 3.96 9.86 -9.87
C ILE A 23 3.68 9.77 -11.36
N THR A 24 2.79 8.88 -11.80
CA THR A 24 2.41 8.76 -13.21
C THR A 24 1.80 10.05 -13.74
N LEU A 25 0.95 10.72 -12.95
CA LEU A 25 0.39 12.02 -13.32
C LEU A 25 1.43 13.13 -13.33
N SER A 26 2.47 13.02 -12.51
CA SER A 26 3.57 13.99 -12.40
C SER A 26 4.59 13.86 -13.54
N THR A 27 4.59 12.74 -14.26
CA THR A 27 5.60 12.42 -15.28
C THR A 27 5.83 13.53 -16.30
N PRO A 28 4.80 14.18 -16.89
CA PRO A 28 5.02 15.26 -17.86
C PRO A 28 5.72 16.47 -17.22
N PHE A 29 5.38 16.79 -15.98
CA PHE A 29 5.98 17.91 -15.26
C PHE A 29 7.45 17.64 -14.91
N ILE A 30 7.75 16.45 -14.40
CA ILE A 30 9.13 16.03 -14.12
C ILE A 30 9.98 16.03 -15.39
N GLN A 31 9.41 15.50 -16.49
CA GLN A 31 10.08 15.47 -17.78
C GLN A 31 10.43 16.87 -18.29
N ASN A 32 9.50 17.79 -18.23
CA ASN A 32 9.71 19.17 -18.66
C ASN A 32 10.68 19.92 -17.75
N GLN A 33 10.55 19.77 -16.42
CA GLN A 33 11.40 20.46 -15.46
C GLN A 33 12.88 20.07 -15.58
N LEU A 34 13.15 18.79 -15.81
CA LEU A 34 14.52 18.25 -15.83
C LEU A 34 15.02 17.95 -17.25
N ASN A 35 14.24 18.28 -18.31
CA ASN A 35 14.56 17.95 -19.70
C ASN A 35 14.92 16.49 -19.92
N LEU A 36 14.15 15.58 -19.30
CA LEU A 36 14.40 14.15 -19.35
C LEU A 36 13.90 13.50 -20.63
N SER A 37 14.60 12.48 -21.08
CA SER A 37 14.13 11.62 -22.16
C SER A 37 12.99 10.66 -21.68
N LYS A 38 12.26 10.08 -22.62
CA LYS A 38 11.27 9.03 -22.30
C LYS A 38 11.91 7.82 -21.62
N SER A 39 13.17 7.51 -21.95
CA SER A 39 13.93 6.43 -21.33
C SER A 39 14.22 6.71 -19.86
N ASP A 40 14.56 7.96 -19.51
CA ASP A 40 14.80 8.36 -18.12
C ASP A 40 13.52 8.24 -17.28
N ILE A 41 12.39 8.66 -17.83
CA ILE A 41 11.08 8.47 -17.19
C ILE A 41 10.77 6.98 -17.02
N GLY A 42 11.06 6.16 -18.02
CA GLY A 42 10.94 4.70 -17.93
C GLY A 42 11.82 4.13 -16.80
N THR A 43 13.02 4.65 -16.62
CA THR A 43 13.93 4.26 -15.53
C THR A 43 13.35 4.64 -14.16
N ILE A 44 12.82 5.86 -14.00
CA ILE A 44 12.18 6.30 -12.74
C ILE A 44 11.02 5.37 -12.40
N THR A 45 10.07 5.18 -13.32
CA THR A 45 8.87 4.38 -13.06
C THR A 45 9.18 2.89 -12.90
N GLY A 46 10.10 2.36 -13.71
CA GLY A 46 10.54 0.97 -13.66
C GLY A 46 11.28 0.63 -12.37
N SER A 47 12.14 1.52 -11.88
CA SER A 47 12.85 1.34 -10.61
C SER A 47 11.89 1.19 -9.44
N MET A 48 10.81 1.98 -9.40
CA MET A 48 9.77 1.85 -8.37
C MET A 48 9.09 0.48 -8.42
N LEU A 49 8.74 0.00 -9.63
CA LEU A 49 8.05 -1.27 -9.79
C LEU A 49 8.92 -2.46 -9.37
N ILE A 50 10.21 -2.45 -9.74
CA ILE A 50 11.19 -3.48 -9.35
C ILE A 50 11.36 -3.48 -7.83
N ALA A 51 11.60 -2.32 -7.23
CA ALA A 51 11.74 -2.18 -5.78
C ALA A 51 10.50 -2.67 -5.04
N TYR A 52 9.30 -2.33 -5.52
CA TYR A 52 8.04 -2.80 -4.97
C TYR A 52 7.88 -4.33 -5.08
N GLY A 53 8.19 -4.91 -6.24
CA GLY A 53 8.10 -6.35 -6.47
C GLY A 53 8.95 -7.15 -5.48
N ILE A 54 10.22 -6.74 -5.30
CA ILE A 54 11.16 -7.37 -4.34
C ILE A 54 10.69 -7.13 -2.90
N SER A 55 10.34 -5.90 -2.58
CA SER A 55 9.93 -5.50 -1.23
C SER A 55 8.67 -6.19 -0.75
N LYS A 56 7.69 -6.41 -1.62
CA LYS A 56 6.41 -7.04 -1.29
C LYS A 56 6.58 -8.38 -0.59
N GLY A 57 7.53 -9.21 -1.05
CA GLY A 57 7.85 -10.48 -0.41
C GLY A 57 8.50 -10.29 0.96
N ALA A 58 9.59 -9.52 1.03
CA ALA A 58 10.35 -9.30 2.26
C ALA A 58 9.51 -8.61 3.36
N MET A 59 8.75 -7.56 2.99
CA MET A 59 7.93 -6.80 3.94
C MET A 59 6.72 -7.60 4.45
N SER A 60 6.20 -8.54 3.67
CA SER A 60 5.14 -9.44 4.14
C SER A 60 5.62 -10.33 5.29
N VAL A 61 6.84 -10.87 5.20
CA VAL A 61 7.44 -11.68 6.27
C VAL A 61 7.65 -10.87 7.56
N ILE A 62 8.10 -9.62 7.42
CA ILE A 62 8.29 -8.73 8.58
C ILE A 62 6.95 -8.40 9.24
N SER A 63 5.89 -8.25 8.46
CA SER A 63 4.56 -7.88 8.93
C SER A 63 3.94 -8.92 9.87
N ASP A 64 4.31 -10.20 9.71
CA ASP A 64 3.84 -11.29 10.60
C ASP A 64 4.27 -11.08 12.05
N LYS A 65 5.44 -10.47 12.27
CA LYS A 65 6.02 -10.22 13.60
C LYS A 65 5.67 -8.83 14.15
N ALA A 66 5.44 -7.85 13.28
CA ALA A 66 5.33 -6.43 13.67
C ALA A 66 3.91 -5.98 14.05
N GLY A 67 2.91 -6.82 13.89
CA GLY A 67 1.50 -6.48 14.09
C GLY A 67 0.92 -5.65 12.93
N PRO A 68 -0.05 -6.21 12.19
CA PRO A 68 -0.48 -5.70 10.88
C PRO A 68 -0.98 -4.26 10.91
N LYS A 69 -1.67 -3.89 12.00
CA LYS A 69 -2.26 -2.55 12.17
C LYS A 69 -1.23 -1.43 12.15
N LYS A 70 -0.21 -1.52 13.02
CA LYS A 70 0.83 -0.48 13.16
C LYS A 70 1.79 -0.49 11.99
N TYR A 71 2.15 -1.68 11.52
CA TYR A 71 3.09 -1.85 10.42
C TYR A 71 2.59 -1.22 9.11
N MET A 72 1.34 -1.51 8.74
CA MET A 72 0.73 -0.92 7.54
C MET A 72 0.55 0.61 7.65
N ALA A 73 0.27 1.13 8.87
CA ALA A 73 0.18 2.58 9.08
C ALA A 73 1.53 3.25 8.91
N LEU A 74 2.57 2.67 9.50
CA LEU A 74 3.94 3.18 9.36
C LEU A 74 4.36 3.21 7.88
N GLY A 75 4.10 2.14 7.13
CA GLY A 75 4.43 2.08 5.71
C GLY A 75 3.75 3.19 4.91
N LEU A 76 2.47 3.48 5.17
CA LEU A 76 1.77 4.56 4.48
C LEU A 76 2.30 5.96 4.86
N ILE A 77 2.68 6.18 6.11
CA ILE A 77 3.33 7.42 6.56
C ILE A 77 4.69 7.59 5.89
N LEU A 78 5.49 6.52 5.80
CA LEU A 78 6.77 6.55 5.10
C LEU A 78 6.59 6.83 3.60
N CYS A 79 5.57 6.26 2.95
CA CYS A 79 5.22 6.61 1.58
C CYS A 79 4.84 8.09 1.42
N ALA A 80 4.09 8.65 2.37
CA ALA A 80 3.74 10.07 2.39
C ALA A 80 4.99 10.95 2.55
N LEU A 81 5.90 10.59 3.45
CA LEU A 81 7.16 11.29 3.64
C LEU A 81 8.00 11.30 2.35
N VAL A 82 8.13 10.14 1.69
CA VAL A 82 8.85 10.06 0.42
C VAL A 82 8.19 10.92 -0.67
N ASN A 83 6.86 11.00 -0.68
CA ASN A 83 6.16 11.90 -1.60
C ASN A 83 6.50 13.38 -1.34
N VAL A 84 6.61 13.78 -0.08
CA VAL A 84 7.08 15.14 0.26
C VAL A 84 8.50 15.36 -0.26
N LEU A 85 9.40 14.41 -0.09
CA LEU A 85 10.78 14.49 -0.60
C LEU A 85 10.84 14.53 -2.14
N LEU A 86 9.95 13.78 -2.82
CA LEU A 86 9.81 13.84 -4.28
C LEU A 86 9.40 15.25 -4.74
N GLY A 87 8.53 15.94 -4.00
CA GLY A 87 8.13 17.32 -4.30
C GLY A 87 9.27 18.34 -4.18
N PHE A 88 10.31 18.04 -3.40
CA PHE A 88 11.54 18.87 -3.29
C PHE A 88 12.65 18.45 -4.26
N SER A 89 12.45 17.39 -5.04
CA SER A 89 13.50 16.83 -5.88
C SER A 89 13.71 17.64 -7.15
N ASN A 90 14.98 17.96 -7.43
CA ASN A 90 15.39 18.73 -8.61
C ASN A 90 16.47 17.99 -9.44
N SER A 91 16.62 16.68 -9.29
CA SER A 91 17.57 15.89 -10.07
C SER A 91 17.03 14.49 -10.39
N PHE A 92 17.45 13.95 -11.53
CA PHE A 92 17.12 12.59 -11.96
C PHE A 92 17.46 11.53 -10.89
N TYR A 93 18.67 11.59 -10.34
CA TYR A 93 19.12 10.61 -9.34
C TYR A 93 18.33 10.69 -8.04
N ALA A 94 17.90 11.90 -7.62
CA ALA A 94 17.03 12.07 -6.47
C ALA A 94 15.67 11.43 -6.70
N TYR A 95 15.06 11.64 -7.88
CA TYR A 95 13.81 10.96 -8.25
C TYR A 95 13.98 9.43 -8.22
N VAL A 96 15.01 8.88 -8.86
CA VAL A 96 15.27 7.44 -8.86
C VAL A 96 15.43 6.91 -7.45
N GLY A 97 16.22 7.56 -6.61
CA GLY A 97 16.43 7.13 -5.22
C GLY A 97 15.14 7.14 -4.39
N PHE A 98 14.35 8.22 -4.49
CA PHE A 98 13.10 8.32 -3.73
C PHE A 98 12.00 7.40 -4.26
N VAL A 99 11.88 7.15 -5.57
CA VAL A 99 10.89 6.18 -6.06
C VAL A 99 11.25 4.75 -5.71
N ILE A 100 12.55 4.41 -5.60
CA ILE A 100 13.00 3.12 -5.05
C ILE A 100 12.57 3.00 -3.59
N ALA A 101 12.82 4.03 -2.76
CA ALA A 101 12.38 4.06 -1.37
C ALA A 101 10.84 3.94 -1.26
N LEU A 102 10.11 4.64 -2.13
CA LEU A 102 8.66 4.52 -2.20
C LEU A 102 8.24 3.09 -2.53
N GLY A 103 8.86 2.44 -3.52
CA GLY A 103 8.59 1.05 -3.87
C GLY A 103 8.81 0.10 -2.69
N VAL A 104 9.88 0.30 -1.92
CA VAL A 104 10.16 -0.47 -0.71
C VAL A 104 9.05 -0.30 0.33
N PHE A 105 8.64 0.91 0.65
CA PHE A 105 7.59 1.16 1.65
C PHE A 105 6.20 0.76 1.16
N GLN A 106 5.93 0.78 -0.13
CA GLN A 106 4.72 0.25 -0.75
C GLN A 106 4.52 -1.26 -0.45
N GLY A 107 5.62 -2.02 -0.34
CA GLY A 107 5.58 -3.43 0.04
C GLY A 107 4.97 -3.70 1.41
N MET A 108 4.97 -2.71 2.31
CA MET A 108 4.40 -2.81 3.65
C MET A 108 2.85 -2.84 3.68
N GLY A 109 2.18 -2.70 2.54
CA GLY A 109 0.72 -2.64 2.47
C GLY A 109 0.04 -3.99 2.32
N VAL A 110 0.58 -4.90 1.53
CA VAL A 110 -0.09 -6.14 1.08
C VAL A 110 -0.16 -7.19 2.18
N GLY A 111 0.98 -7.58 2.76
CA GLY A 111 1.06 -8.63 3.78
C GLY A 111 0.12 -8.36 4.96
N PRO A 112 0.21 -7.20 5.62
CA PRO A 112 -0.69 -6.88 6.74
C PRO A 112 -2.17 -6.87 6.38
N SER A 113 -2.52 -6.54 5.13
CA SER A 113 -3.91 -6.61 4.66
C SER A 113 -4.42 -8.04 4.66
N PHE A 114 -3.65 -8.99 4.10
CA PHE A 114 -4.01 -10.40 4.10
C PHE A 114 -4.08 -10.99 5.51
N ILE A 115 -3.13 -10.63 6.40
CA ILE A 115 -3.15 -11.07 7.80
C ILE A 115 -4.44 -10.58 8.49
N THR A 116 -4.79 -9.30 8.32
CA THR A 116 -6.01 -8.75 8.91
C THR A 116 -7.26 -9.44 8.36
N LEU A 117 -7.34 -9.66 7.05
CA LEU A 117 -8.46 -10.41 6.45
C LEU A 117 -8.52 -11.86 6.97
N ALA A 118 -7.37 -12.51 7.15
CA ALA A 118 -7.30 -13.86 7.69
C ALA A 118 -7.77 -13.95 9.13
N ASN A 119 -7.52 -12.93 9.94
CA ASN A 119 -7.95 -12.87 11.34
C ASN A 119 -9.45 -12.59 11.51
N TRP A 120 -10.08 -11.93 10.54
CA TRP A 120 -11.48 -11.51 10.66
C TRP A 120 -12.46 -12.38 9.87
N TYR A 121 -11.99 -13.15 8.87
CA TYR A 121 -12.84 -13.88 7.96
C TYR A 121 -12.46 -15.36 7.84
N PRO A 122 -13.45 -16.29 7.97
CA PRO A 122 -13.21 -17.72 7.84
C PRO A 122 -12.78 -18.06 6.40
N LYS A 123 -12.09 -19.19 6.23
CA LYS A 123 -11.55 -19.63 4.92
C LYS A 123 -12.61 -19.61 3.81
N LYS A 124 -13.85 -20.03 4.11
CA LYS A 124 -14.96 -20.09 3.14
C LYS A 124 -15.38 -18.71 2.59
N GLU A 125 -15.30 -17.67 3.41
CA GLU A 125 -15.74 -16.31 3.08
C GLU A 125 -14.57 -15.43 2.61
N ARG A 126 -13.34 -15.78 2.97
CA ARG A 126 -12.14 -14.96 2.77
C ARG A 126 -11.92 -14.55 1.32
N GLY A 127 -12.26 -15.43 0.35
CA GLY A 127 -12.14 -15.12 -1.07
C GLY A 127 -12.94 -13.89 -1.49
N ILE A 128 -14.19 -13.79 -1.03
CA ILE A 128 -15.08 -12.66 -1.34
C ILE A 128 -14.52 -11.36 -0.76
N TYR A 129 -14.13 -11.38 0.52
CA TYR A 129 -13.60 -10.17 1.17
C TYR A 129 -12.22 -9.75 0.63
N THR A 130 -11.41 -10.70 0.19
CA THR A 130 -10.17 -10.42 -0.54
C THR A 130 -10.45 -9.78 -1.90
N ALA A 131 -11.46 -10.23 -2.62
CA ALA A 131 -11.88 -9.62 -3.88
C ALA A 131 -12.38 -8.18 -3.67
N VAL A 132 -13.20 -7.95 -2.64
CA VAL A 132 -13.65 -6.60 -2.25
C VAL A 132 -12.44 -5.72 -1.89
N TRP A 133 -11.52 -6.22 -1.05
CA TRP A 133 -10.30 -5.48 -0.71
C TRP A 133 -9.46 -5.16 -1.96
N ASN A 134 -9.37 -6.08 -2.91
CA ASN A 134 -8.59 -5.89 -4.13
C ASN A 134 -9.11 -4.74 -5.01
N ILE A 135 -10.42 -4.40 -4.93
CA ILE A 135 -10.98 -3.23 -5.64
C ILE A 135 -10.37 -1.91 -5.13
N SER A 136 -9.92 -1.87 -3.88
CA SER A 136 -9.39 -0.64 -3.26
C SER A 136 -8.23 -0.02 -4.02
N HIS A 137 -7.37 -0.83 -4.65
CA HIS A 137 -6.25 -0.30 -5.43
C HIS A 137 -6.71 0.40 -6.73
N ASN A 138 -7.76 -0.11 -7.38
CA ASN A 138 -8.34 0.54 -8.56
C ASN A 138 -8.99 1.86 -8.19
N ILE A 139 -9.74 1.88 -7.08
CA ILE A 139 -10.35 3.12 -6.58
C ILE A 139 -9.26 4.12 -6.19
N GLY A 140 -8.24 3.70 -5.44
CA GLY A 140 -7.11 4.56 -5.06
C GLY A 140 -6.38 5.15 -6.27
N GLY A 141 -6.16 4.33 -7.31
CA GLY A 141 -5.58 4.79 -8.57
C GLY A 141 -6.49 5.74 -9.35
N GLY A 142 -7.80 5.48 -9.34
CA GLY A 142 -8.78 6.28 -10.08
C GLY A 142 -9.06 7.66 -9.47
N ILE A 143 -9.07 7.76 -8.13
CA ILE A 143 -9.38 9.04 -7.46
C ILE A 143 -8.18 9.99 -7.39
N VAL A 144 -6.99 9.56 -7.73
CA VAL A 144 -5.80 10.41 -7.67
C VAL A 144 -5.90 11.59 -8.62
N ALA A 145 -6.38 11.38 -9.84
CA ALA A 145 -6.51 12.45 -10.83
C ALA A 145 -7.53 13.53 -10.39
N PRO A 146 -8.76 13.21 -9.96
CA PRO A 146 -9.68 14.18 -9.35
C PRO A 146 -9.07 14.94 -8.17
N ILE A 147 -8.38 14.25 -7.25
CA ILE A 147 -7.76 14.90 -6.08
C ILE A 147 -6.69 15.90 -6.52
N VAL A 148 -5.80 15.50 -7.42
CA VAL A 148 -4.75 16.38 -7.96
C VAL A 148 -5.36 17.58 -8.68
N SER A 149 -6.37 17.37 -9.54
CA SER A 149 -7.01 18.46 -10.26
C SER A 149 -7.75 19.44 -9.35
N LEU A 150 -8.61 18.93 -8.47
CA LEU A 150 -9.39 19.78 -7.55
C LEU A 150 -8.49 20.54 -6.59
N SER A 151 -7.45 19.90 -6.04
CA SER A 151 -6.50 20.59 -5.19
C SER A 151 -5.67 21.61 -5.95
N GLY A 152 -5.36 21.38 -7.21
CA GLY A 152 -4.69 22.36 -8.08
C GLY A 152 -5.52 23.63 -8.26
N PHE A 153 -6.81 23.48 -8.58
CA PHE A 153 -7.73 24.62 -8.69
C PHE A 153 -7.88 25.37 -7.35
N ALA A 154 -8.04 24.65 -6.25
CA ALA A 154 -8.18 25.25 -4.92
C ALA A 154 -6.91 26.01 -4.50
N LEU A 155 -5.74 25.42 -4.72
CA LEU A 155 -4.45 26.05 -4.38
C LEU A 155 -4.13 27.23 -5.28
N ALA A 156 -4.40 27.16 -6.58
CA ALA A 156 -4.25 28.29 -7.51
C ALA A 156 -5.12 29.47 -7.10
N ALA A 157 -6.38 29.21 -6.76
CA ALA A 157 -7.30 30.23 -6.26
C ALA A 157 -6.82 30.84 -4.93
N LEU A 158 -6.33 30.01 -3.99
CA LEU A 158 -5.80 30.46 -2.71
C LEU A 158 -4.56 31.36 -2.87
N LEU A 159 -3.69 31.01 -3.82
CA LEU A 159 -2.48 31.78 -4.14
C LEU A 159 -2.74 32.99 -5.04
N GLY A 160 -3.94 33.14 -5.58
CA GLY A 160 -4.30 34.23 -6.50
C GLY A 160 -3.58 34.14 -7.84
N VAL A 161 -3.20 32.94 -8.31
CA VAL A 161 -2.51 32.74 -9.57
C VAL A 161 -3.37 32.00 -10.59
N SER A 162 -3.10 32.22 -11.88
CA SER A 162 -3.76 31.45 -12.94
C SER A 162 -3.33 29.96 -12.89
N MET A 163 -4.18 29.08 -13.40
CA MET A 163 -3.84 27.65 -13.50
C MET A 163 -2.59 27.39 -14.35
N ALA A 164 -2.33 28.20 -15.36
CA ALA A 164 -1.12 28.10 -16.18
C ALA A 164 0.13 28.34 -15.32
N ASN A 165 0.18 29.46 -14.60
CA ASN A 165 1.29 29.80 -13.70
C ASN A 165 1.41 28.79 -12.54
N PHE A 166 0.28 28.29 -12.02
CA PHE A 166 0.27 27.27 -10.98
C PHE A 166 0.95 25.99 -11.48
N ASN A 167 0.56 25.51 -12.64
CA ASN A 167 1.13 24.29 -13.23
C ASN A 167 2.60 24.45 -13.63
N GLU A 168 3.05 25.65 -13.93
CA GLU A 168 4.46 25.92 -14.24
C GLU A 168 5.33 25.95 -12.96
N THR A 169 4.85 26.60 -11.91
CA THR A 169 5.69 26.93 -10.74
C THR A 169 5.38 26.06 -9.53
N TYR A 170 4.11 25.70 -9.30
CA TYR A 170 3.62 25.10 -8.05
C TYR A 170 3.04 23.69 -8.22
N TRP A 171 3.16 23.06 -9.39
CA TRP A 171 2.58 21.76 -9.70
C TRP A 171 2.92 20.66 -8.67
N HIS A 172 4.08 20.71 -8.01
CA HIS A 172 4.48 19.77 -6.99
C HIS A 172 3.57 19.80 -5.74
N MET A 173 2.88 20.95 -5.50
CA MET A 173 1.99 21.08 -4.34
C MET A 173 0.76 20.16 -4.47
N ASN A 174 0.14 20.10 -5.63
CA ASN A 174 -1.03 19.26 -5.85
C ASN A 174 -0.67 17.84 -6.25
N HIS A 175 0.48 17.61 -6.91
CA HIS A 175 0.89 16.26 -7.34
C HIS A 175 1.55 15.45 -6.24
N PHE A 176 2.29 16.06 -5.32
CA PHE A 176 3.01 15.35 -4.27
C PHE A 176 2.52 15.67 -2.86
N TYR A 177 2.39 16.95 -2.50
CA TYR A 177 2.06 17.30 -1.12
C TYR A 177 0.61 17.02 -0.76
N THR A 178 -0.34 17.27 -1.67
CA THR A 178 -1.75 16.94 -1.42
C THR A 178 -1.99 15.43 -1.26
N PRO A 179 -1.51 14.54 -2.16
CA PRO A 179 -1.61 13.10 -1.94
C PRO A 179 -0.92 12.63 -0.66
N ALA A 180 0.24 13.22 -0.31
CA ALA A 180 0.93 12.90 0.93
C ALA A 180 0.08 13.27 2.16
N ALA A 181 -0.51 14.46 2.19
CA ALA A 181 -1.41 14.89 3.26
C ALA A 181 -2.63 13.94 3.38
N CYS A 182 -3.27 13.60 2.28
CA CYS A 182 -4.35 12.63 2.25
C CYS A 182 -3.91 11.27 2.80
N ALA A 183 -2.72 10.77 2.44
CA ALA A 183 -2.19 9.51 2.93
C ALA A 183 -1.95 9.51 4.44
N VAL A 184 -1.45 10.63 5.00
CA VAL A 184 -1.31 10.79 6.46
C VAL A 184 -2.67 10.74 7.15
N ILE A 185 -3.66 11.49 6.66
CA ILE A 185 -5.02 11.49 7.20
C ILE A 185 -5.62 10.07 7.16
N ILE A 186 -5.50 9.38 6.01
CA ILE A 186 -5.95 8.01 5.84
C ILE A 186 -5.23 7.08 6.83
N SER A 187 -3.91 7.23 7.01
CA SER A 187 -3.15 6.41 7.94
C SER A 187 -3.60 6.59 9.38
N LEU A 188 -3.83 7.83 9.82
CA LEU A 188 -4.33 8.14 11.16
C LEU A 188 -5.74 7.61 11.39
N TYR A 189 -6.66 7.84 10.43
CA TYR A 189 -8.00 7.27 10.47
C TYR A 189 -7.97 5.74 10.59
N ALA A 190 -7.15 5.09 9.78
CA ALA A 190 -7.07 3.65 9.77
C ALA A 190 -6.36 3.06 11.00
N LEU A 191 -5.50 3.81 11.70
CA LEU A 191 -5.03 3.44 13.04
C LEU A 191 -6.18 3.32 14.04
N TYR A 192 -7.20 4.13 13.89
CA TYR A 192 -8.41 4.04 14.72
C TYR A 192 -9.33 2.90 14.24
N ALA A 193 -9.62 2.83 12.95
CA ALA A 193 -10.61 1.93 12.37
C ALA A 193 -10.16 0.46 12.28
N VAL A 194 -8.88 0.20 11.94
CA VAL A 194 -8.38 -1.17 11.79
C VAL A 194 -8.19 -1.83 13.14
N LYS A 195 -8.88 -2.95 13.33
CA LYS A 195 -8.71 -3.86 14.45
C LYS A 195 -7.89 -5.06 13.95
N GLY A 196 -6.69 -5.25 14.49
CA GLY A 196 -5.74 -6.24 13.96
C GLY A 196 -6.16 -7.68 14.18
N ASN A 197 -6.67 -8.00 15.39
CA ASN A 197 -7.10 -9.33 15.77
C ASN A 197 -8.35 -9.24 16.68
N PRO A 198 -9.39 -10.07 16.46
CA PRO A 198 -10.57 -10.14 17.33
C PRO A 198 -10.23 -10.35 18.81
N LYS A 199 -9.26 -11.21 19.13
CA LYS A 199 -8.83 -11.47 20.52
C LYS A 199 -8.37 -10.21 21.26
N ASN A 200 -7.66 -9.32 20.58
CA ASN A 200 -7.16 -8.08 21.18
C ASN A 200 -8.28 -7.07 21.49
N GLU A 201 -9.47 -7.31 20.93
CA GLU A 201 -10.67 -6.49 21.15
C GLU A 201 -11.68 -7.19 22.08
N GLY A 202 -11.26 -8.26 22.78
CA GLY A 202 -12.13 -9.02 23.67
C GLY A 202 -13.21 -9.85 22.95
N LEU A 203 -13.04 -10.12 21.67
CA LEU A 203 -13.95 -10.92 20.87
C LEU A 203 -13.42 -12.35 20.72
N VAL A 204 -14.35 -13.28 20.55
CA VAL A 204 -14.08 -14.69 20.27
C VAL A 204 -13.32 -14.82 18.95
N ASP A 205 -12.29 -15.65 18.93
CA ASP A 205 -11.51 -15.91 17.71
C ASP A 205 -12.34 -16.65 16.66
N ILE A 206 -11.92 -16.53 15.41
CA ILE A 206 -12.61 -17.17 14.30
C ILE A 206 -12.57 -18.70 14.38
N THR A 207 -11.53 -19.27 14.97
CA THR A 207 -11.41 -20.70 15.27
C THR A 207 -12.46 -21.15 16.26
N GLU A 208 -12.64 -20.43 17.36
CA GLU A 208 -13.69 -20.71 18.37
C GLU A 208 -15.09 -20.54 17.80
N ILE A 209 -15.32 -19.53 16.94
CA ILE A 209 -16.61 -19.34 16.26
C ILE A 209 -16.90 -20.54 15.34
N ASN A 210 -15.92 -21.07 14.65
CA ASN A 210 -16.08 -22.23 13.77
C ASN A 210 -16.40 -23.50 14.59
N GLU A 211 -15.73 -23.68 15.72
CA GLU A 211 -15.99 -24.78 16.65
C GLU A 211 -17.41 -24.70 17.23
N MET A 212 -17.85 -23.53 17.70
CA MET A 212 -19.21 -23.33 18.19
C MET A 212 -20.28 -23.58 17.10
N ARG A 213 -19.95 -23.39 15.83
CA ARG A 213 -20.85 -23.68 14.71
C ARG A 213 -20.79 -25.12 14.22
N GLY A 214 -20.04 -26.02 14.91
CA GLY A 214 -19.87 -27.40 14.51
C GLY A 214 -19.14 -27.58 13.18
N ILE A 215 -18.53 -26.53 12.67
CA ILE A 215 -17.64 -26.61 11.52
C ILE A 215 -16.32 -27.19 12.06
N LYS A 216 -16.14 -28.52 11.89
CA LYS A 216 -14.85 -29.14 12.16
C LYS A 216 -13.80 -28.31 11.42
N THR A 217 -13.07 -27.51 12.15
CA THR A 217 -11.79 -27.00 11.68
C THR A 217 -11.02 -28.29 11.42
N GLU A 218 -10.83 -28.66 10.14
CA GLU A 218 -9.79 -29.62 9.85
C GLU A 218 -8.63 -29.11 10.67
N GLU A 219 -8.21 -29.88 11.66
CA GLU A 219 -6.94 -29.66 12.29
C GLU A 219 -5.98 -29.59 11.12
N ILE A 220 -5.68 -28.37 10.70
CA ILE A 220 -4.38 -28.11 10.15
C ILE A 220 -3.54 -28.46 11.37
N LYS A 221 -3.17 -29.78 11.51
CA LYS A 221 -2.01 -30.18 12.29
C LYS A 221 -1.07 -29.05 12.01
N ALA A 222 -0.83 -28.23 13.03
CA ALA A 222 0.24 -27.24 12.94
C ALA A 222 1.35 -28.09 12.36
N ILE A 223 1.59 -27.94 11.07
CA ILE A 223 2.77 -28.54 10.46
C ILE A 223 3.80 -27.96 11.38
N GLU A 224 4.31 -28.80 12.29
CA GLU A 224 5.44 -28.42 13.12
C GLU A 224 6.42 -27.89 12.10
N THR A 225 6.32 -26.58 11.88
CA THR A 225 7.23 -25.93 10.97
C THR A 225 8.54 -26.11 11.69
N PRO A 226 9.42 -27.01 11.20
CA PRO A 226 10.73 -27.12 11.77
C PRO A 226 11.23 -25.69 11.84
N ASN A 227 12.04 -25.33 12.85
CA ASN A 227 12.57 -23.98 13.08
C ASN A 227 13.35 -23.49 11.85
N LEU A 228 12.64 -23.39 10.72
CA LEU A 228 13.17 -22.94 9.44
C LEU A 228 13.23 -21.41 9.49
N SER A 229 14.34 -20.89 9.03
CA SER A 229 14.46 -19.45 8.82
C SER A 229 13.42 -18.99 7.78
N SER A 230 13.01 -17.73 7.84
CA SER A 230 12.07 -17.16 6.86
C SER A 230 12.54 -17.34 5.42
N PHE A 231 13.84 -17.38 5.18
CA PHE A 231 14.43 -17.64 3.87
C PHE A 231 14.25 -19.11 3.44
N GLU A 232 14.42 -20.07 4.33
CA GLU A 232 14.20 -21.49 4.04
C GLU A 232 12.73 -21.78 3.75
N ILE A 233 11.81 -21.15 4.50
CA ILE A 233 10.36 -21.20 4.21
C ILE A 233 10.09 -20.69 2.81
N PHE A 234 10.60 -19.51 2.45
CA PHE A 234 10.43 -18.94 1.13
C PHE A 234 11.01 -19.84 0.04
N TYR A 235 12.23 -20.34 0.22
CA TYR A 235 12.89 -21.23 -0.74
C TYR A 235 12.12 -22.53 -0.96
N HIS A 236 11.74 -23.22 0.12
CA HIS A 236 11.07 -24.52 0.02
C HIS A 236 9.61 -24.44 -0.43
N TYR A 237 8.84 -23.48 0.11
CA TYR A 237 7.39 -23.42 -0.13
C TYR A 237 6.99 -22.50 -1.29
N VAL A 238 7.85 -21.59 -1.71
CA VAL A 238 7.58 -20.70 -2.85
C VAL A 238 8.44 -21.07 -4.05
N LEU A 239 9.76 -20.98 -3.94
CA LEU A 239 10.64 -21.18 -5.10
C LEU A 239 10.69 -22.63 -5.60
N LYS A 240 10.67 -23.58 -4.71
CA LYS A 240 10.75 -25.02 -5.05
C LYS A 240 9.38 -25.66 -5.31
N ASN A 241 8.29 -24.96 -5.00
CA ASN A 241 6.93 -25.47 -5.14
C ASN A 241 6.43 -25.26 -6.59
N LYS A 242 6.46 -26.32 -7.40
CA LYS A 242 5.98 -26.30 -8.79
C LYS A 242 4.52 -25.80 -8.90
N ASN A 243 3.66 -26.15 -7.96
CA ASN A 243 2.27 -25.76 -7.96
C ASN A 243 2.08 -24.25 -7.75
N ALA A 244 2.98 -23.60 -6.99
CA ALA A 244 2.94 -22.15 -6.81
C ALA A 244 3.21 -21.41 -8.12
N TRP A 245 4.07 -21.95 -8.98
CA TRP A 245 4.41 -21.35 -10.28
C TRP A 245 3.35 -21.60 -11.37
N HIS A 246 2.52 -22.64 -11.22
CA HIS A 246 1.42 -22.87 -12.15
C HIS A 246 0.22 -21.95 -11.90
N VAL A 247 0.12 -21.31 -10.75
CA VAL A 247 -1.00 -20.43 -10.36
C VAL A 247 -0.60 -18.94 -10.43
N ALA A 248 0.68 -18.64 -10.53
CA ALA A 248 1.22 -17.28 -10.62
C ALA A 248 1.22 -16.76 -12.07
#